data_fcc7b16a34180c7e82d0670af0315a17
#
_entry.id   fcc7b16a34180c7e82d0670af0315a17
#
_cell.length_a   1.000
_cell.length_b   1.000
_cell.length_c   1.000
_cell.angle_alpha   90.00
_cell.angle_beta   90.00
_cell.angle_gamma   90.00
#
_symmetry.space_group_name_H-M   'P 1'
#
loop_
_entity.id
_entity.type
_entity.pdbx_description
1 polymer ?
#
loop_
_entity_poly.entity_id
_entity_poly.type
_entity_poly.pdbx_seq_one_letter_code
_entity_poly.pdbx_strand_id
1 'polypeptide(L)'
;MSKKVETIKTSDSAKDAAKKMLDKNVSSLVIVDESGQSIGIITERDITRGVCTHDVLSKEFLIQHLMSSPLTTIDSNSSVEMAANLMLQNKVRHLIVKDGNKTVGIVTASNFIDYLNEKLEPIDPNAKMLKALKDEI
;
A
#
# COMPACT_ATOMS: atom_id res chain seq x y z
N MET A 1 2.39 -9.09 -5.80
CA MET A 1 1.66 -7.90 -6.26
C MET A 1 0.16 -8.16 -6.18
N SER A 2 -0.58 -7.24 -5.60
CA SER A 2 -2.04 -7.31 -5.62
C SER A 2 -2.55 -6.70 -6.94
N LYS A 3 -3.31 -7.48 -7.70
CA LYS A 3 -3.99 -7.02 -8.90
C LYS A 3 -5.36 -6.39 -8.59
N LYS A 4 -5.82 -6.55 -7.35
CA LYS A 4 -7.08 -5.98 -6.89
C LYS A 4 -6.83 -4.55 -6.41
N VAL A 5 -6.99 -3.60 -7.33
CA VAL A 5 -6.79 -2.19 -7.04
C VAL A 5 -8.14 -1.55 -6.77
N GLU A 6 -8.38 -1.18 -5.52
CA GLU A 6 -9.56 -0.44 -5.11
C GLU A 6 -9.23 1.04 -5.00
N THR A 7 -10.15 1.89 -5.41
CA THR A 7 -9.95 3.33 -5.47
C THR A 7 -10.90 4.08 -4.54
N ILE A 8 -10.53 5.31 -4.21
CA ILE A 8 -11.35 6.25 -3.46
C ILE A 8 -11.08 7.67 -3.95
N LYS A 9 -12.04 8.56 -3.77
CA LYS A 9 -11.92 9.95 -4.22
C LYS A 9 -11.38 10.85 -3.13
N THR A 10 -10.69 11.92 -3.52
CA THR A 10 -10.17 12.93 -2.59
C THR A 10 -11.24 13.59 -1.72
N SER A 11 -12.46 13.68 -2.25
CA SER A 11 -13.60 14.27 -1.54
C SER A 11 -14.28 13.32 -0.55
N ASP A 12 -13.90 12.04 -0.54
CA ASP A 12 -14.42 11.09 0.43
C ASP A 12 -13.78 11.28 1.80
N SER A 13 -14.39 10.73 2.84
CA SER A 13 -13.91 10.85 4.21
C SER A 13 -13.06 9.64 4.62
N ALA A 14 -12.36 9.79 5.75
CA ALA A 14 -11.64 8.69 6.38
C ALA A 14 -12.57 7.53 6.72
N LYS A 15 -13.80 7.81 7.13
CA LYS A 15 -14.82 6.80 7.40
C LYS A 15 -15.17 6.00 6.14
N ASP A 16 -15.34 6.67 5.00
CA ASP A 16 -15.62 6.02 3.72
C ASP A 16 -14.46 5.10 3.32
N ALA A 17 -13.22 5.55 3.51
CA ALA A 17 -12.04 4.74 3.23
C ALA A 17 -11.99 3.50 4.11
N ALA A 18 -12.20 3.65 5.41
CA ALA A 18 -12.19 2.53 6.36
C ALA A 18 -13.25 1.49 6.01
N LYS A 19 -14.47 1.94 5.68
CA LYS A 19 -15.56 1.05 5.25
C LYS A 19 -15.20 0.28 3.98
N LYS A 20 -14.64 0.96 3.00
CA LYS A 20 -14.26 0.31 1.74
C LYS A 20 -13.15 -0.70 1.96
N MET A 21 -12.17 -0.40 2.81
CA MET A 21 -11.12 -1.35 3.16
C MET A 21 -11.69 -2.62 3.80
N LEU A 22 -12.66 -2.47 4.71
CA LEU A 22 -13.34 -3.61 5.33
C LEU A 22 -14.16 -4.41 4.31
N ASP A 23 -14.97 -3.75 3.52
CA ASP A 23 -15.86 -4.40 2.55
C ASP A 23 -15.08 -5.15 1.48
N LYS A 24 -13.96 -4.60 1.03
CA LYS A 24 -13.11 -5.17 -0.01
C LYS A 24 -11.97 -6.03 0.52
N ASN A 25 -11.81 -6.07 1.84
CA ASN A 25 -10.72 -6.79 2.50
C ASN A 25 -9.34 -6.38 1.97
N VAL A 26 -9.10 -5.08 1.92
CA VAL A 26 -7.83 -4.50 1.51
C VAL A 26 -7.33 -3.54 2.58
N SER A 27 -6.01 -3.34 2.67
CA SER A 27 -5.39 -2.47 3.66
C SER A 27 -4.95 -1.11 3.10
N SER A 28 -5.19 -0.90 1.80
CA SER A 28 -4.84 0.35 1.13
C SER A 28 -5.82 0.62 -0.02
N LEU A 29 -5.96 1.90 -0.34
CA LEU A 29 -6.78 2.37 -1.47
C LEU A 29 -5.95 3.35 -2.28
N VAL A 30 -6.11 3.30 -3.59
CA VAL A 30 -5.54 4.29 -4.50
C VAL A 30 -6.47 5.50 -4.54
N ILE A 31 -5.94 6.67 -4.31
CA ILE A 31 -6.71 7.90 -4.36
C ILE A 31 -6.72 8.43 -5.78
N VAL A 32 -7.90 8.69 -6.29
CA VAL A 32 -8.09 9.25 -7.63
C VAL A 32 -8.72 10.64 -7.55
N ASP A 33 -8.35 11.48 -8.52
CA ASP A 33 -8.97 12.79 -8.69
C ASP A 33 -10.27 12.68 -9.48
N GLU A 34 -10.89 13.83 -9.77
CA GLU A 34 -12.15 13.89 -10.52
C GLU A 34 -12.01 13.36 -11.95
N SER A 35 -10.82 13.41 -12.53
CA SER A 35 -10.55 12.87 -13.87
C SER A 35 -10.24 11.37 -13.85
N GLY A 36 -10.20 10.75 -12.67
CA GLY A 36 -9.90 9.33 -12.52
C GLY A 36 -8.41 9.03 -12.48
N GLN A 37 -7.55 10.04 -12.40
CA GLN A 37 -6.10 9.84 -12.29
C GLN A 37 -5.69 9.50 -10.87
N SER A 38 -4.79 8.54 -10.73
CA SER A 38 -4.20 8.18 -9.45
C SER A 38 -3.27 9.29 -8.95
N ILE A 39 -3.55 9.84 -7.78
CA ILE A 39 -2.79 10.95 -7.21
C ILE A 39 -2.17 10.65 -5.86
N GLY A 40 -2.53 9.54 -5.24
CA GLY A 40 -1.98 9.17 -3.94
C GLY A 40 -2.44 7.79 -3.51
N ILE A 41 -2.04 7.42 -2.31
CA ILE A 41 -2.45 6.19 -1.66
C ILE A 41 -2.82 6.50 -0.21
N ILE A 42 -3.82 5.81 0.32
CA ILE A 42 -4.17 5.86 1.73
C ILE A 42 -4.17 4.43 2.28
N THR A 43 -3.60 4.28 3.47
CA THR A 43 -3.48 2.99 4.15
C THR A 43 -4.23 3.01 5.48
N GLU A 44 -4.46 1.83 6.06
CA GLU A 44 -5.02 1.72 7.41
C GLU A 44 -4.21 2.52 8.43
N ARG A 45 -2.89 2.53 8.28
CA ARG A 45 -1.98 3.26 9.15
C ARG A 45 -2.21 4.77 9.06
N ASP A 46 -2.41 5.29 7.85
CA ASP A 46 -2.71 6.72 7.65
C ASP A 46 -4.00 7.12 8.36
N ILE A 47 -5.03 6.28 8.26
CA ILE A 47 -6.32 6.51 8.93
C ILE A 47 -6.13 6.52 10.45
N THR A 48 -5.46 5.51 10.99
CA THR A 48 -5.23 5.39 12.43
C THR A 48 -4.46 6.59 12.97
N ARG A 49 -3.36 6.96 12.29
CA ARG A 49 -2.54 8.09 12.70
C ARG A 49 -3.26 9.42 12.58
N GLY A 50 -3.97 9.63 11.49
CA GLY A 50 -4.67 10.87 11.25
C GLY A 50 -5.86 11.06 12.17
N VAL A 51 -6.79 10.14 12.17
CA VAL A 51 -8.06 10.27 12.92
C VAL A 51 -7.83 10.23 14.42
N CYS A 52 -7.02 9.28 14.91
CA CYS A 52 -6.81 9.11 16.35
C CYS A 52 -5.98 10.23 16.98
N THR A 53 -5.07 10.84 16.22
CA THR A 53 -4.20 11.90 16.76
C THR A 53 -4.84 13.29 16.73
N HIS A 54 -5.85 13.50 15.88
CA HIS A 54 -6.49 14.82 15.71
C HIS A 54 -7.81 14.98 16.46
N ASP A 55 -8.28 13.93 17.13
CA ASP A 55 -9.53 13.93 17.91
C ASP A 55 -10.72 14.49 17.12
N VAL A 56 -10.81 14.10 15.83
CA VAL A 56 -11.85 14.52 14.91
C VAL A 56 -12.68 13.31 14.50
N LEU A 57 -13.97 13.51 14.25
CA LEU A 57 -14.83 12.44 13.76
C LEU A 57 -14.36 11.97 12.38
N SER A 58 -14.29 10.67 12.18
CA SER A 58 -13.79 10.07 10.92
C SER A 58 -14.58 10.50 9.69
N LYS A 59 -15.88 10.78 9.84
CA LYS A 59 -16.74 11.29 8.76
C LYS A 59 -16.41 12.71 8.32
N GLU A 60 -15.74 13.48 9.18
CA GLU A 60 -15.36 14.88 8.92
C GLU A 60 -13.94 15.02 8.42
N PHE A 61 -13.13 13.97 8.56
CA PHE A 61 -11.74 13.99 8.12
C PHE A 61 -11.66 13.56 6.64
N LEU A 62 -11.29 14.51 5.79
CA LEU A 62 -11.19 14.24 4.35
C LEU A 62 -9.90 13.51 4.01
N ILE A 63 -9.98 12.62 3.02
CA ILE A 63 -8.86 11.81 2.53
C ILE A 63 -7.68 12.67 2.09
N GLN A 64 -7.94 13.82 1.47
CA GLN A 64 -6.88 14.73 1.04
C GLN A 64 -5.97 15.19 2.18
N HIS A 65 -6.45 15.17 3.42
CA HIS A 65 -5.64 15.53 4.60
C HIS A 65 -4.83 14.36 5.16
N LEU A 66 -5.15 13.14 4.76
CA LEU A 66 -4.54 11.90 5.25
C LEU A 66 -3.59 11.26 4.25
N MET A 67 -3.75 11.56 2.96
CA MET A 67 -3.02 10.89 1.90
C MET A 67 -1.52 11.11 2.00
N SER A 68 -0.77 10.04 1.77
CA SER A 68 0.68 10.12 1.60
C SER A 68 0.98 10.63 0.19
N SER A 69 1.70 11.72 0.12
CA SER A 69 2.12 12.33 -1.13
C SER A 69 3.63 12.59 -1.09
N PRO A 70 4.36 12.47 -2.20
CA PRO A 70 3.89 12.12 -3.54
C PRO A 70 3.64 10.64 -3.75
N LEU A 71 2.81 10.33 -4.73
CA LEU A 71 2.57 8.97 -5.18
C LEU A 71 3.83 8.41 -5.83
N THR A 72 4.32 7.28 -5.36
CA THR A 72 5.46 6.60 -5.98
C THR A 72 4.94 5.50 -6.89
N THR A 73 5.32 5.59 -8.17
CA THR A 73 4.90 4.64 -9.20
C THR A 73 6.09 3.90 -9.77
N ILE A 74 5.82 2.73 -10.34
CA ILE A 74 6.81 1.95 -11.06
C ILE A 74 6.15 1.34 -12.30
N ASP A 75 6.94 1.20 -13.37
CA ASP A 75 6.48 0.56 -14.60
C ASP A 75 6.36 -0.95 -14.38
N SER A 76 5.32 -1.57 -14.98
CA SER A 76 5.06 -3.00 -14.86
C SER A 76 6.17 -3.89 -15.42
N ASN A 77 7.00 -3.37 -16.31
CA ASN A 77 8.14 -4.08 -16.89
C ASN A 77 9.43 -3.93 -16.08
N SER A 78 9.41 -3.16 -15.01
CA SER A 78 10.57 -2.98 -14.14
C SER A 78 10.87 -4.23 -13.33
N SER A 79 12.15 -4.40 -12.96
CA SER A 79 12.59 -5.54 -12.17
C SER A 79 12.15 -5.42 -10.71
N VAL A 80 12.11 -6.56 -10.02
CA VAL A 80 11.87 -6.62 -8.57
C VAL A 80 12.94 -5.84 -7.82
N GLU A 81 14.18 -5.90 -8.25
CA GLU A 81 15.29 -5.15 -7.66
C GLU A 81 15.07 -3.63 -7.75
N MET A 82 14.62 -3.15 -8.90
CA MET A 82 14.31 -1.73 -9.08
C MET A 82 13.18 -1.28 -8.15
N ALA A 83 12.14 -2.10 -8.00
CA ALA A 83 11.05 -1.82 -7.08
C ALA A 83 11.53 -1.73 -5.63
N ALA A 84 12.37 -2.66 -5.19
CA ALA A 84 12.96 -2.63 -3.85
C ALA A 84 13.79 -1.37 -3.63
N ASN A 85 14.60 -0.98 -4.60
CA ASN A 85 15.40 0.23 -4.54
C ASN A 85 14.55 1.50 -4.45
N LEU A 86 13.47 1.58 -5.23
CA LEU A 86 12.54 2.71 -5.15
C LEU A 86 11.88 2.83 -3.77
N MET A 87 11.49 1.72 -3.18
CA MET A 87 10.92 1.73 -1.83
C MET A 87 11.92 2.25 -0.79
N LEU A 88 13.18 1.81 -0.88
CA LEU A 88 14.23 2.25 0.02
C LEU A 88 14.56 3.73 -0.16
N GLN A 89 14.73 4.19 -1.39
CA GLN A 89 15.08 5.56 -1.70
C GLN A 89 13.98 6.55 -1.29
N ASN A 90 12.72 6.18 -1.52
CA ASN A 90 11.58 7.04 -1.21
C ASN A 90 10.98 6.80 0.16
N LYS A 91 11.52 5.84 0.92
CA LYS A 91 11.04 5.45 2.27
C LYS A 91 9.54 5.14 2.27
N VAL A 92 9.09 4.44 1.24
CA VAL A 92 7.70 4.01 1.08
C VAL A 92 7.60 2.49 1.12
N ARG A 93 6.45 1.98 1.50
CA ARG A 93 6.18 0.54 1.61
C ARG A 93 5.20 0.05 0.54
N HIS A 94 4.73 0.93 -0.30
CA HIS A 94 3.79 0.66 -1.37
C HIS A 94 4.26 1.35 -2.64
N LEU A 95 4.13 0.66 -3.77
CA LEU A 95 4.33 1.24 -5.09
C LEU A 95 3.10 0.97 -5.94
N ILE A 96 2.67 1.97 -6.66
CA ILE A 96 1.62 1.80 -7.66
C ILE A 96 2.28 1.32 -8.94
N VAL A 97 1.84 0.16 -9.44
CA VAL A 97 2.37 -0.41 -10.68
C VAL A 97 1.52 0.08 -11.85
N LYS A 98 2.18 0.64 -12.83
CA LYS A 98 1.54 1.18 -14.03
C LYS A 98 2.00 0.47 -15.29
N ASP A 99 1.05 0.28 -16.20
CA ASP A 99 1.30 -0.12 -17.58
C ASP A 99 0.82 1.06 -18.44
N GLY A 100 1.78 1.85 -18.94
CA GLY A 100 1.46 3.14 -19.54
C GLY A 100 0.81 4.08 -18.52
N ASN A 101 -0.40 4.54 -18.82
CA ASN A 101 -1.16 5.41 -17.92
C ASN A 101 -2.13 4.64 -17.02
N LYS A 102 -2.19 3.31 -17.17
CA LYS A 102 -3.13 2.48 -16.44
C LYS A 102 -2.50 1.90 -15.19
N THR A 103 -3.16 2.06 -14.05
CA THR A 103 -2.78 1.38 -12.81
C THR A 103 -3.21 -0.08 -12.89
N VAL A 104 -2.25 -1.00 -12.79
CA VAL A 104 -2.48 -2.43 -12.91
C VAL A 104 -2.27 -3.21 -11.61
N GLY A 105 -1.71 -2.59 -10.60
CA GLY A 105 -1.50 -3.26 -9.32
C GLY A 105 -0.84 -2.39 -8.28
N ILE A 106 -0.68 -2.97 -7.09
CA ILE A 106 0.04 -2.37 -5.97
C ILE A 106 1.06 -3.40 -5.48
N VAL A 107 2.30 -2.99 -5.37
CA VAL A 107 3.36 -3.80 -4.78
C VAL A 107 3.67 -3.27 -3.38
N THR A 108 3.75 -4.16 -2.40
CA THR A 108 4.03 -3.82 -1.01
C THR A 108 5.35 -4.45 -0.56
N ALA A 109 5.90 -3.94 0.55
CA ALA A 109 7.08 -4.55 1.17
C ALA A 109 6.84 -6.03 1.51
N SER A 110 5.62 -6.40 1.91
CA SER A 110 5.25 -7.79 2.20
C SER A 110 5.36 -8.70 0.97
N ASN A 111 5.05 -8.19 -0.23
CA ASN A 111 5.19 -8.97 -1.46
C ASN A 111 6.64 -9.38 -1.73
N PHE A 112 7.62 -8.55 -1.34
CA PHE A 112 9.03 -8.90 -1.46
C PHE A 112 9.42 -10.03 -0.53
N ILE A 113 8.90 -10.03 0.68
CA ILE A 113 9.15 -11.09 1.65
C ILE A 113 8.62 -12.43 1.09
N ASP A 114 7.41 -12.43 0.55
CA ASP A 114 6.83 -13.62 -0.07
C ASP A 114 7.66 -14.09 -1.26
N TYR A 115 8.08 -13.17 -2.11
CA TYR A 115 8.94 -13.46 -3.27
C TYR A 115 10.27 -14.09 -2.84
N LEU A 116 10.92 -13.54 -1.83
CA LEU A 116 12.19 -14.05 -1.32
C LEU A 116 12.01 -15.45 -0.70
N ASN A 117 10.91 -15.68 0.00
CA ASN A 117 10.61 -17.00 0.57
C ASN A 117 10.43 -18.09 -0.49
N GLU A 118 9.86 -17.73 -1.64
CA GLU A 118 9.72 -18.65 -2.78
C GLU A 118 11.06 -18.95 -3.46
N LYS A 119 12.00 -18.02 -3.42
CA LYS A 119 13.32 -18.15 -4.07
C LYS A 119 14.39 -18.74 -3.19
N LEU A 120 14.23 -18.71 -1.88
CA LEU A 120 15.17 -19.28 -0.95
C LEU A 120 14.97 -20.80 -0.84
N GLU A 121 16.08 -21.52 -0.59
CA GLU A 121 16.00 -22.95 -0.33
C GLU A 121 15.17 -23.26 0.92
N PRO A 122 14.57 -24.47 1.01
CA PRO A 122 13.79 -24.85 2.17
C PRO A 122 14.64 -24.68 3.45
N ILE A 123 14.08 -23.98 4.41
CA ILE A 123 14.74 -23.73 5.67
C ILE A 123 14.66 -24.98 6.54
N ASP A 124 15.74 -25.25 7.28
CA ASP A 124 15.74 -26.28 8.33
C ASP A 124 14.48 -26.11 9.19
N PRO A 125 13.66 -27.19 9.32
CA PRO A 125 12.46 -27.14 10.15
C PRO A 125 12.71 -26.68 11.58
N ASN A 126 13.92 -26.90 12.10
CA ASN A 126 14.30 -26.46 13.44
C ASN A 126 14.58 -24.96 13.52
N ALA A 127 14.85 -24.29 12.40
CA ALA A 127 15.08 -22.86 12.32
C ALA A 127 13.84 -22.04 12.00
N LYS A 128 12.72 -22.70 11.66
CA LYS A 128 11.47 -22.03 11.21
C LYS A 128 10.93 -20.97 12.16
N MET A 129 10.93 -21.25 13.46
CA MET A 129 10.38 -20.34 14.46
C MET A 129 11.20 -19.05 14.57
N LEU A 130 12.53 -19.17 14.55
CA LEU A 130 13.41 -18.00 14.62
C LEU A 130 13.27 -17.12 13.37
N LYS A 131 13.06 -17.73 12.21
CA LYS A 131 12.86 -16.98 10.97
C LYS A 131 11.49 -16.29 10.96
N ALA A 132 10.44 -16.98 11.35
CA ALA A 132 9.10 -16.42 11.44
C ALA A 132 9.08 -15.19 12.38
N LEU A 133 9.77 -15.29 13.54
CA LEU A 133 9.89 -14.17 14.48
C LEU A 133 10.68 -12.99 13.93
N LYS A 134 11.66 -13.23 13.08
CA LYS A 134 12.42 -12.16 12.42
C LYS A 134 11.62 -11.45 11.33
N ASP A 135 10.74 -12.18 10.67
CA ASP A 135 9.91 -11.63 9.58
C ASP A 135 8.74 -10.79 10.13
N GLU A 136 8.37 -10.95 11.40
CA GLU A 136 7.33 -10.14 12.08
C GLU A 136 7.85 -8.83 12.69
N ILE A 137 9.14 -8.66 12.79
CA ILE A 137 9.79 -7.47 13.31
C ILE A 137 10.28 -6.59 12.16
#